data_88fac75026f0626b6ec3a79123fa86ea
#
_entry.id   88fac75026f0626b6ec3a79123fa86ea
#
_cell.length_a   1.000
_cell.length_b   1.000
_cell.length_c   1.000
_cell.angle_alpha   90.00
_cell.angle_beta   90.00
_cell.angle_gamma   90.00
#
_symmetry.space_group_name_H-M   'P 1'
#
loop_
_entity.id
_entity.type
_entity.pdbx_description
1 polymer ?
#
loop_
_entity_poly.entity_id
_entity_poly.type
_entity_poly.pdbx_seq_one_letter_code
_entity_poly.pdbx_strand_id
1 'polypeptide(L)'
;MVGISCHGAVCHGDALFRMQSYGFISGVPNFFFVARIKKRVLCADTPSAFRKFAQYLTIYSNILYYMGGFFGTVSRIDCVADLFYGTDYNSHLGTRRGGLATYNAQERTFTRSIHNLESSYFRTKFEPTLSRFAGATSGIGVISDTDAQPLVLNSHLGRFAIVTVAKIQNVAELEKQLLDQNMHFTELSSGKTNPTELVALLLIQGKTFADGIDNVFRHIQGSCSILLLTEDGIIAARDSWGRTPIVIGKKNGAYAATSESTAFPNLDFTTERYLGPGEIVRLRPEGIEQLREPRKQMQVCSFLWVYYGFPTSTYEGRNVEEMRYENGRIMAAEDDTEVDCVCGIPDSGVGMALGYAAGMGKPYQRAISKYTPTWPRSFTPANQSMRSLVAKMKLIPNRDMLRDKRVLFCDDSIVRGTQLRDNVSVLFDDGAREVHMRIACPPLIYGCPYIGFTSSKSDMELITRRIINDFEGDPNKNLERYATTDSPEYQRMVEEIRRRLGLTSLRFNKLEMLVQAIGLPKCKLCTHCFDGTGCCGCNE
;
A
#
# COMPACT_ATOMS: atom_id res chain seq x y z
N MET A 1 30.69 -37.17 0.75
CA MET A 1 31.97 -36.48 1.00
C MET A 1 32.26 -35.61 -0.20
N VAL A 2 32.10 -34.33 -0.08
CA VAL A 2 32.59 -33.33 -1.04
C VAL A 2 33.35 -32.32 -0.21
N GLY A 3 34.67 -32.33 -0.37
CA GLY A 3 35.56 -31.40 0.32
C GLY A 3 35.52 -30.03 -0.34
N ILE A 4 35.24 -29.00 0.44
CA ILE A 4 35.42 -27.60 0.03
C ILE A 4 36.78 -27.16 0.58
N SER A 5 37.72 -26.97 -0.34
CA SER A 5 39.02 -26.37 -0.07
C SER A 5 38.88 -24.84 -0.06
N CYS A 6 39.06 -24.21 1.09
CA CYS A 6 39.26 -22.77 1.20
C CYS A 6 40.76 -22.45 1.15
N HIS A 7 41.21 -21.78 0.11
CA HIS A 7 42.56 -21.20 0.04
C HIS A 7 42.51 -19.73 0.45
N GLY A 8 43.29 -19.43 1.49
CA GLY A 8 43.99 -18.17 1.68
C GLY A 8 43.20 -16.96 2.20
N ALA A 9 43.05 -16.83 3.51
CA ALA A 9 43.16 -15.55 4.20
C ALA A 9 43.71 -15.81 5.60
N VAL A 10 44.92 -15.33 5.85
CA VAL A 10 45.55 -15.34 7.15
C VAL A 10 44.93 -14.23 7.97
N CYS A 11 44.14 -14.57 8.98
CA CYS A 11 43.74 -13.67 10.05
C CYS A 11 44.50 -14.08 11.32
N HIS A 12 45.41 -13.21 11.76
CA HIS A 12 45.95 -13.28 13.13
C HIS A 12 44.90 -12.75 14.11
N GLY A 13 44.53 -13.59 15.07
CA GLY A 13 43.66 -13.21 16.19
C GLY A 13 42.70 -14.34 16.55
N ASP A 14 42.96 -15.02 17.65
CA ASP A 14 42.24 -16.19 18.14
C ASP A 14 40.74 -15.94 18.34
N ALA A 15 39.92 -16.50 17.44
CA ALA A 15 38.53 -16.78 17.71
C ALA A 15 38.18 -18.18 17.20
N LEU A 16 38.15 -19.13 18.10
CA LEU A 16 37.72 -20.51 17.83
C LEU A 16 36.20 -20.54 17.58
N PHE A 17 35.80 -20.83 16.34
CA PHE A 17 34.42 -21.21 16.03
C PHE A 17 34.25 -22.72 16.20
N ARG A 18 33.52 -23.16 17.22
CA ARG A 18 33.02 -24.53 17.31
C ARG A 18 31.71 -24.65 16.52
N MET A 19 31.74 -25.38 15.41
CA MET A 19 30.54 -25.90 14.75
C MET A 19 30.10 -27.19 15.43
N GLN A 20 28.91 -27.23 15.98
CA GLN A 20 28.25 -28.48 16.35
C GLN A 20 27.36 -28.95 15.19
N SER A 21 27.69 -30.09 14.65
CA SER A 21 26.87 -30.81 13.68
C SER A 21 25.80 -31.61 14.41
N TYR A 22 24.53 -31.39 14.08
CA TYR A 22 23.43 -32.25 14.48
C TYR A 22 23.11 -33.27 13.38
N GLY A 23 22.93 -34.51 13.81
CA GLY A 23 22.74 -35.66 12.95
C GLY A 23 21.41 -35.63 12.17
N PHE A 24 21.45 -36.35 11.06
CA PHE A 24 20.35 -36.54 10.12
C PHE A 24 19.19 -37.34 10.73
N ILE A 25 17.97 -36.84 10.57
CA ILE A 25 16.75 -37.66 10.54
C ILE A 25 16.22 -37.60 9.11
N SER A 26 16.08 -38.75 8.51
CA SER A 26 15.68 -38.97 7.11
C SER A 26 14.23 -38.57 6.89
N GLY A 27 13.98 -37.82 5.83
CA GLY A 27 12.67 -37.81 5.17
C GLY A 27 11.99 -36.49 4.80
N VAL A 28 12.65 -35.31 4.86
CA VAL A 28 12.04 -34.06 4.34
C VAL A 28 13.12 -33.14 3.75
N PRO A 29 13.01 -32.71 2.49
CA PRO A 29 13.95 -31.78 1.90
C PRO A 29 13.53 -30.32 2.14
N ASN A 30 13.88 -29.76 3.28
CA ASN A 30 13.85 -28.31 3.46
C ASN A 30 14.96 -27.89 4.45
N PHE A 31 16.00 -27.28 3.90
CA PHE A 31 17.07 -26.68 4.69
C PHE A 31 16.61 -25.34 5.28
N PHE A 32 16.35 -25.30 6.58
CA PHE A 32 16.31 -24.05 7.34
C PHE A 32 17.64 -23.84 8.07
N PHE A 33 18.42 -22.85 7.66
CA PHE A 33 19.52 -22.33 8.46
C PHE A 33 19.00 -21.27 9.42
N VAL A 34 18.86 -21.59 10.69
CA VAL A 34 18.62 -20.60 11.77
C VAL A 34 19.96 -20.35 12.46
N ALA A 35 20.60 -19.25 12.13
CA ALA A 35 21.73 -18.75 12.89
C ALA A 35 21.20 -17.98 14.13
N ARG A 36 21.22 -18.62 15.31
CA ARG A 36 20.93 -17.99 16.59
C ARG A 36 22.18 -17.28 17.08
N ILE A 37 22.30 -15.97 16.80
CA ILE A 37 23.37 -15.15 17.39
C ILE A 37 22.97 -14.82 18.84
N LYS A 38 23.60 -15.47 19.82
CA LYS A 38 23.50 -15.08 21.22
C LYS A 38 24.15 -13.70 21.41
N LYS A 39 23.37 -12.75 21.92
CA LYS A 39 23.84 -11.46 22.44
C LYS A 39 24.86 -11.68 23.54
N ARG A 40 26.15 -11.61 23.23
CA ARG A 40 27.26 -11.26 24.12
C ARG A 40 28.58 -11.40 23.35
N VAL A 41 28.99 -10.32 22.71
CA VAL A 41 30.38 -9.84 22.62
C VAL A 41 30.31 -8.39 22.15
N LEU A 42 30.26 -7.47 23.08
CA LEU A 42 30.65 -6.08 22.84
C LEU A 42 32.15 -6.04 23.10
N CYS A 43 32.97 -6.30 22.08
CA CYS A 43 34.35 -5.86 22.07
C CYS A 43 34.43 -4.49 21.40
N ALA A 44 35.13 -3.58 22.04
CA ALA A 44 35.22 -2.16 21.67
C ALA A 44 35.92 -1.86 20.32
N ASP A 45 36.45 -2.85 19.62
CA ASP A 45 37.27 -2.69 18.42
C ASP A 45 36.77 -3.48 17.20
N THR A 46 35.47 -3.34 16.88
CA THR A 46 34.97 -3.83 15.58
C THR A 46 35.24 -2.76 14.50
N PRO A 47 35.86 -3.13 13.35
CA PRO A 47 36.11 -2.21 12.25
C PRO A 47 34.83 -1.48 11.81
N SER A 48 34.96 -0.22 11.45
CA SER A 48 33.83 0.65 11.03
C SER A 48 32.96 0.05 9.91
N ALA A 49 33.53 -0.84 9.11
CA ALA A 49 32.85 -1.61 8.07
C ALA A 49 31.80 -2.59 8.65
N PHE A 50 32.06 -3.22 9.79
CA PHE A 50 31.13 -4.16 10.42
C PHE A 50 29.98 -3.45 11.12
N ARG A 51 30.22 -2.25 11.69
CA ARG A 51 29.13 -1.38 12.21
C ARG A 51 28.26 -0.85 11.09
N LYS A 52 28.84 -0.43 9.97
CA LYS A 52 28.09 -0.05 8.76
C LYS A 52 27.31 -1.23 8.20
N PHE A 53 27.88 -2.43 8.18
CA PHE A 53 27.21 -3.64 7.72
C PHE A 53 26.07 -4.08 8.65
N ALA A 54 26.23 -4.01 9.98
CA ALA A 54 25.16 -4.28 10.93
C ALA A 54 24.05 -3.20 10.88
N GLN A 55 24.38 -1.92 10.72
CA GLN A 55 23.41 -0.86 10.43
C GLN A 55 22.72 -1.07 9.08
N TYR A 56 23.46 -1.49 8.05
CA TYR A 56 22.88 -1.86 6.75
C TYR A 56 21.91 -3.03 6.86
N LEU A 57 22.23 -4.08 7.58
CA LEU A 57 21.32 -5.22 7.82
C LEU A 57 20.06 -4.82 8.60
N THR A 58 20.16 -3.90 9.54
CA THR A 58 19.00 -3.40 10.32
C THR A 58 18.12 -2.46 9.48
N ILE A 59 18.69 -1.73 8.53
CA ILE A 59 17.97 -0.79 7.65
C ILE A 59 17.20 -1.53 6.54
N TYR A 60 17.68 -2.69 6.08
CA TYR A 60 17.09 -3.39 4.92
C TYR A 60 16.11 -4.51 5.26
N SER A 61 15.92 -4.87 6.53
CA SER A 61 15.05 -5.99 6.91
C SER A 61 13.55 -5.67 7.03
N ASN A 62 13.13 -4.40 6.88
CA ASN A 62 11.74 -4.01 7.10
C ASN A 62 11.26 -2.96 6.08
N ILE A 63 11.02 -3.37 4.84
CA ILE A 63 10.15 -2.60 3.94
C ILE A 63 8.71 -2.94 4.34
N LEU A 64 8.13 -2.12 5.19
CA LEU A 64 6.75 -2.24 5.64
C LEU A 64 5.88 -1.31 4.77
N TYR A 65 5.12 -1.88 3.85
CA TYR A 65 3.98 -1.20 3.27
C TYR A 65 2.87 -1.19 4.33
N TYR A 66 2.27 -0.03 4.60
CA TYR A 66 1.15 0.11 5.53
C TYR A 66 -0.15 0.28 4.73
N MET A 67 -0.49 -0.73 3.96
CA MET A 67 -1.71 -0.72 3.18
C MET A 67 -2.61 -1.86 3.60
N GLY A 68 -3.85 -1.75 3.21
CA GLY A 68 -4.85 -2.79 3.39
C GLY A 68 -6.11 -2.44 2.62
N GLY A 69 -6.97 -3.44 2.46
CA GLY A 69 -8.31 -3.28 1.94
C GLY A 69 -9.21 -4.28 2.61
N PHE A 70 -10.49 -3.94 2.74
CA PHE A 70 -11.48 -4.81 3.35
C PHE A 70 -12.70 -4.99 2.46
N PHE A 71 -13.42 -6.06 2.73
CA PHE A 71 -14.72 -6.37 2.16
C PHE A 71 -15.63 -6.89 3.26
N GLY A 72 -16.85 -6.39 3.33
CA GLY A 72 -17.89 -6.91 4.24
C GLY A 72 -19.18 -7.12 3.48
N THR A 73 -19.94 -8.15 3.82
CA THR A 73 -21.24 -8.44 3.18
C THR A 73 -22.25 -9.00 4.15
N VAL A 74 -23.50 -8.59 3.97
CA VAL A 74 -24.69 -9.12 4.66
C VAL A 74 -25.67 -9.63 3.62
N SER A 75 -26.29 -10.78 3.88
CA SER A 75 -27.19 -11.44 2.92
C SER A 75 -28.29 -12.21 3.63
N ARG A 76 -29.39 -12.43 2.93
CA ARG A 76 -30.47 -13.34 3.39
C ARG A 76 -30.11 -14.81 3.27
N ILE A 77 -29.09 -15.12 2.47
CA ILE A 77 -28.58 -16.48 2.23
C ILE A 77 -27.11 -16.55 2.60
N ASP A 78 -26.50 -17.72 2.47
CA ASP A 78 -25.04 -17.90 2.65
C ASP A 78 -24.26 -16.90 1.82
N CYS A 79 -23.34 -16.16 2.47
CA CYS A 79 -22.54 -15.10 1.85
C CYS A 79 -21.04 -15.45 1.77
N VAL A 80 -20.63 -16.68 2.08
CA VAL A 80 -19.21 -17.05 2.21
C VAL A 80 -18.46 -16.87 0.91
N ALA A 81 -19.06 -17.19 -0.24
CA ALA A 81 -18.42 -16.99 -1.54
C ALA A 81 -18.19 -15.51 -1.84
N ASP A 82 -19.19 -14.66 -1.61
CA ASP A 82 -19.09 -13.21 -1.78
C ASP A 82 -17.98 -12.62 -0.90
N LEU A 83 -17.96 -13.03 0.38
CA LEU A 83 -16.95 -12.58 1.33
C LEU A 83 -15.54 -13.00 0.91
N PHE A 84 -15.37 -14.25 0.53
CA PHE A 84 -14.08 -14.81 0.14
C PHE A 84 -13.50 -14.11 -1.09
N TYR A 85 -14.27 -14.09 -2.19
CA TYR A 85 -13.82 -13.45 -3.42
C TYR A 85 -13.72 -11.93 -3.28
N GLY A 86 -14.68 -11.29 -2.61
CA GLY A 86 -14.66 -9.85 -2.36
C GLY A 86 -13.42 -9.42 -1.56
N THR A 87 -13.00 -10.24 -0.59
CA THR A 87 -11.75 -9.99 0.14
C THR A 87 -10.52 -10.22 -0.74
N ASP A 88 -10.50 -11.28 -1.55
CA ASP A 88 -9.39 -11.59 -2.46
C ASP A 88 -9.15 -10.48 -3.48
N TYR A 89 -10.20 -9.80 -3.96
CA TYR A 89 -10.06 -8.65 -4.86
C TYR A 89 -9.29 -7.47 -4.26
N ASN A 90 -9.09 -7.42 -2.94
CA ASN A 90 -8.23 -6.44 -2.27
C ASN A 90 -6.75 -6.90 -2.14
N SER A 91 -6.36 -8.06 -2.71
CA SER A 91 -5.01 -8.64 -2.56
C SER A 91 -3.88 -7.78 -3.14
N HIS A 92 -4.18 -6.83 -4.03
CA HIS A 92 -3.19 -5.87 -4.53
C HIS A 92 -2.87 -4.75 -3.51
N LEU A 93 -3.73 -4.53 -2.50
CA LEU A 93 -3.57 -3.51 -1.46
C LEU A 93 -2.72 -3.98 -0.27
N GLY A 94 -2.43 -5.28 -0.16
CA GLY A 94 -1.62 -5.81 0.93
C GLY A 94 -1.09 -7.21 0.62
N THR A 95 -0.01 -7.59 1.31
CA THR A 95 0.74 -8.83 0.99
C THR A 95 1.13 -9.65 2.20
N ARG A 96 0.82 -9.21 3.43
CA ARG A 96 1.37 -9.84 4.62
C ARG A 96 0.39 -10.72 5.37
N ARG A 97 -0.83 -10.23 5.54
CA ARG A 97 -1.86 -10.91 6.33
C ARG A 97 -3.20 -10.84 5.63
N GLY A 98 -3.98 -11.88 5.79
CA GLY A 98 -5.38 -11.90 5.40
C GLY A 98 -6.21 -12.50 6.50
N GLY A 99 -7.45 -12.06 6.64
CA GLY A 99 -8.34 -12.56 7.65
C GLY A 99 -9.81 -12.49 7.23
N LEU A 100 -10.59 -13.43 7.74
CA LEU A 100 -12.03 -13.50 7.59
C LEU A 100 -12.68 -13.68 8.96
N ALA A 101 -13.78 -13.00 9.19
CA ALA A 101 -14.71 -13.29 10.28
C ALA A 101 -16.13 -13.31 9.75
N THR A 102 -16.92 -14.28 10.20
CA THR A 102 -18.33 -14.47 9.81
C THR A 102 -19.22 -14.61 11.02
N TYR A 103 -20.48 -14.32 10.83
CA TYR A 103 -21.54 -14.61 11.77
C TYR A 103 -22.61 -15.50 11.11
N ASN A 104 -22.89 -16.64 11.75
CA ASN A 104 -23.99 -17.51 11.40
C ASN A 104 -25.20 -17.18 12.30
N ALA A 105 -26.23 -16.61 11.71
CA ALA A 105 -27.41 -16.16 12.46
C ALA A 105 -28.24 -17.32 13.05
N GLN A 106 -28.23 -18.51 12.42
CA GLN A 106 -28.95 -19.69 12.92
C GLN A 106 -28.30 -20.30 14.16
N GLU A 107 -26.95 -20.40 14.12
CA GLU A 107 -26.17 -20.96 15.21
C GLU A 107 -25.74 -19.89 16.23
N ARG A 108 -25.92 -18.62 15.94
CA ARG A 108 -25.47 -17.47 16.73
C ARG A 108 -23.94 -17.51 17.03
N THR A 109 -23.19 -17.96 16.06
CA THR A 109 -21.74 -18.18 16.21
C THR A 109 -20.89 -17.23 15.35
N PHE A 110 -19.79 -16.77 15.93
CA PHE A 110 -18.72 -16.06 15.19
C PHE A 110 -17.60 -17.04 14.87
N THR A 111 -17.20 -17.08 13.60
CA THR A 111 -16.06 -17.88 13.13
C THR A 111 -14.99 -16.95 12.58
N ARG A 112 -13.72 -17.14 12.99
CA ARG A 112 -12.57 -16.32 12.57
C ARG A 112 -11.45 -17.19 12.01
N SER A 113 -10.76 -16.70 10.97
CA SER A 113 -9.49 -17.25 10.51
C SER A 113 -8.57 -16.15 10.04
N ILE A 114 -7.28 -16.23 10.38
CA ILE A 114 -6.23 -15.29 9.99
C ILE A 114 -5.05 -16.08 9.48
N HIS A 115 -4.46 -15.65 8.35
CA HIS A 115 -3.28 -16.28 7.75
C HIS A 115 -2.20 -15.27 7.41
N ASN A 116 -0.95 -15.73 7.49
CA ASN A 116 0.19 -15.04 6.89
C ASN A 116 0.20 -15.29 5.38
N LEU A 117 0.28 -14.21 4.58
CA LEU A 117 0.27 -14.23 3.12
C LEU A 117 1.64 -13.97 2.49
N GLU A 118 2.70 -13.74 3.30
CA GLU A 118 4.03 -13.37 2.79
C GLU A 118 4.63 -14.40 1.81
N SER A 119 4.24 -15.66 1.93
CA SER A 119 4.74 -16.76 1.10
C SER A 119 3.67 -17.43 0.24
N SER A 120 2.43 -16.92 0.23
CA SER A 120 1.32 -17.60 -0.44
C SER A 120 0.18 -16.63 -0.76
N TYR A 121 -0.61 -16.93 -1.76
CA TYR A 121 -1.80 -16.15 -2.11
C TYR A 121 -2.94 -16.36 -1.10
N PHE A 122 -3.82 -15.37 -1.00
CA PHE A 122 -5.00 -15.42 -0.15
C PHE A 122 -5.86 -16.67 -0.42
N ARG A 123 -6.20 -16.94 -1.68
CA ARG A 123 -6.99 -18.13 -2.08
C ARG A 123 -6.38 -19.42 -1.57
N THR A 124 -5.10 -19.63 -1.79
CA THR A 124 -4.38 -20.84 -1.38
C THR A 124 -4.46 -21.10 0.13
N LYS A 125 -4.52 -20.02 0.93
CA LYS A 125 -4.58 -20.13 2.40
C LYS A 125 -5.98 -20.36 2.93
N PHE A 126 -6.98 -19.75 2.33
CA PHE A 126 -8.35 -19.76 2.88
C PHE A 126 -9.24 -20.84 2.24
N GLU A 127 -9.07 -21.13 0.95
CA GLU A 127 -9.90 -22.11 0.22
C GLU A 127 -10.05 -23.47 0.93
N PRO A 128 -8.96 -24.07 1.49
CA PRO A 128 -9.08 -25.36 2.20
C PRO A 128 -9.94 -25.31 3.47
N THR A 129 -10.21 -24.14 4.02
CA THR A 129 -10.91 -23.94 5.29
C THR A 129 -12.25 -23.24 5.14
N LEU A 130 -12.71 -22.96 3.92
CA LEU A 130 -13.97 -22.26 3.66
C LEU A 130 -15.20 -22.96 4.24
N SER A 131 -15.19 -24.28 4.29
CA SER A 131 -16.28 -25.07 4.89
C SER A 131 -16.57 -24.73 6.35
N ARG A 132 -15.59 -24.15 7.09
CA ARG A 132 -15.76 -23.70 8.48
C ARG A 132 -16.68 -22.49 8.60
N PHE A 133 -16.92 -21.78 7.53
CA PHE A 133 -17.75 -20.57 7.48
C PHE A 133 -19.15 -20.84 6.90
N ALA A 134 -19.42 -22.07 6.45
CA ALA A 134 -20.68 -22.43 5.79
C ALA A 134 -21.92 -21.99 6.59
N GLY A 135 -22.93 -21.49 5.88
CA GLY A 135 -24.17 -21.01 6.49
C GLY A 135 -24.10 -19.60 7.08
N ALA A 136 -22.95 -18.90 6.95
CA ALA A 136 -22.85 -17.54 7.41
C ALA A 136 -23.64 -16.58 6.52
N THR A 137 -24.44 -15.72 7.15
CA THR A 137 -25.25 -14.70 6.46
C THR A 137 -24.63 -13.30 6.51
N SER A 138 -23.58 -13.11 7.30
CA SER A 138 -22.80 -11.88 7.32
C SER A 138 -21.34 -12.16 7.61
N GLY A 139 -20.44 -11.31 7.10
CA GLY A 139 -19.01 -11.45 7.33
C GLY A 139 -18.20 -10.24 6.89
N ILE A 140 -17.01 -10.12 7.48
CA ILE A 140 -16.00 -9.13 7.13
C ILE A 140 -14.68 -9.83 6.85
N GLY A 141 -13.96 -9.33 5.84
CA GLY A 141 -12.64 -9.81 5.45
C GLY A 141 -11.68 -8.66 5.21
N VAL A 142 -10.38 -8.94 5.33
CA VAL A 142 -9.34 -7.93 5.21
C VAL A 142 -8.07 -8.52 4.63
N ILE A 143 -7.39 -7.72 3.81
CA ILE A 143 -5.98 -7.88 3.47
C ILE A 143 -5.24 -6.74 4.16
N SER A 144 -4.16 -7.04 4.89
CA SER A 144 -3.40 -6.06 5.68
C SER A 144 -1.91 -6.31 5.61
N ASP A 145 -1.14 -5.23 5.60
CA ASP A 145 0.32 -5.26 5.71
C ASP A 145 0.81 -5.01 7.15
N THR A 146 -0.08 -4.68 8.07
CA THR A 146 0.31 -4.24 9.42
C THR A 146 0.06 -5.30 10.48
N ASP A 147 -1.18 -5.62 10.73
CA ASP A 147 -1.64 -6.31 11.92
C ASP A 147 -2.50 -7.54 11.61
N ALA A 148 -2.58 -8.42 12.59
CA ALA A 148 -3.45 -9.57 12.53
C ALA A 148 -4.90 -9.13 12.81
N GLN A 149 -5.76 -9.31 11.84
CA GLN A 149 -7.21 -9.00 11.89
C GLN A 149 -7.98 -10.00 11.02
N PRO A 150 -9.30 -10.16 11.24
CA PRO A 150 -10.20 -9.49 12.20
C PRO A 150 -9.93 -9.83 13.66
N LEU A 151 -10.25 -8.92 14.59
CA LEU A 151 -10.29 -9.21 16.02
C LEU A 151 -11.74 -9.43 16.44
N VAL A 152 -11.97 -10.40 17.33
CA VAL A 152 -13.30 -10.69 17.90
C VAL A 152 -13.27 -10.34 19.38
N LEU A 153 -14.17 -9.46 19.81
CA LEU A 153 -14.26 -8.97 21.18
C LEU A 153 -15.65 -9.18 21.77
N ASN A 154 -15.69 -9.37 23.09
CA ASN A 154 -16.91 -9.26 23.90
C ASN A 154 -16.82 -7.97 24.72
N SER A 155 -17.86 -7.16 24.67
CA SER A 155 -17.94 -5.90 25.42
C SER A 155 -19.36 -5.66 25.92
N HIS A 156 -19.57 -4.56 26.64
CA HIS A 156 -20.91 -4.09 27.01
C HIS A 156 -21.79 -3.72 25.80
N LEU A 157 -21.18 -3.50 24.61
CA LEU A 157 -21.89 -3.28 23.34
C LEU A 157 -22.34 -4.59 22.68
N GLY A 158 -22.02 -5.74 23.26
CA GLY A 158 -22.20 -7.06 22.70
C GLY A 158 -20.92 -7.63 22.09
N ARG A 159 -21.06 -8.82 21.47
CA ARG A 159 -19.96 -9.45 20.71
C ARG A 159 -19.87 -8.86 19.32
N PHE A 160 -18.67 -8.57 18.86
CA PHE A 160 -18.42 -8.06 17.52
C PHE A 160 -17.06 -8.49 16.99
N ALA A 161 -16.89 -8.50 15.66
CA ALA A 161 -15.59 -8.56 15.02
C ALA A 161 -15.27 -7.22 14.37
N ILE A 162 -13.98 -6.85 14.31
CA ILE A 162 -13.51 -5.59 13.74
C ILE A 162 -12.39 -5.80 12.74
N VAL A 163 -12.44 -5.06 11.63
CA VAL A 163 -11.33 -4.83 10.71
C VAL A 163 -11.14 -3.35 10.46
N THR A 164 -9.89 -2.95 10.24
CA THR A 164 -9.53 -1.56 9.98
C THR A 164 -8.61 -1.44 8.78
N VAL A 165 -8.77 -0.36 8.02
CA VAL A 165 -7.78 0.17 7.09
C VAL A 165 -7.32 1.49 7.68
N ALA A 166 -6.15 1.47 8.34
CA ALA A 166 -5.72 2.56 9.19
C ALA A 166 -4.22 2.85 9.09
N LYS A 167 -3.87 4.13 9.25
CA LYS A 167 -2.55 4.60 9.63
C LYS A 167 -2.68 5.58 10.78
N ILE A 168 -2.22 5.18 11.95
CA ILE A 168 -2.34 5.94 13.19
C ILE A 168 -0.93 6.40 13.60
N GLN A 169 -0.73 7.71 13.78
CA GLN A 169 0.57 8.30 14.11
C GLN A 169 0.85 8.26 15.62
N ASN A 170 -0.17 8.45 16.43
CA ASN A 170 -0.07 8.58 17.88
C ASN A 170 -0.36 7.27 18.64
N VAL A 171 -0.01 6.11 18.05
CA VAL A 171 -0.25 4.79 18.68
C VAL A 171 0.36 4.72 20.09
N ALA A 172 1.63 5.13 20.26
CA ALA A 172 2.31 5.03 21.54
C ALA A 172 1.70 5.94 22.65
N GLU A 173 1.18 7.11 22.25
CA GLU A 173 0.48 8.01 23.16
C GLU A 173 -0.85 7.40 23.61
N LEU A 174 -1.64 6.92 22.66
CA LEU A 174 -2.94 6.31 22.93
C LEU A 174 -2.81 5.00 23.72
N GLU A 175 -1.80 4.18 23.41
CA GLU A 175 -1.47 2.96 24.16
C GLU A 175 -1.23 3.30 25.63
N LYS A 176 -0.39 4.31 25.90
CA LYS A 176 -0.13 4.76 27.27
C LYS A 176 -1.39 5.23 27.98
N GLN A 177 -2.21 6.06 27.31
CA GLN A 177 -3.48 6.55 27.89
C GLN A 177 -4.43 5.40 28.24
N LEU A 178 -4.55 4.39 27.39
CA LEU A 178 -5.41 3.23 27.65
C LEU A 178 -4.87 2.35 28.80
N LEU A 179 -3.56 2.14 28.88
CA LEU A 179 -2.92 1.41 29.99
C LEU A 179 -3.09 2.16 31.32
N ASP A 180 -2.96 3.49 31.34
CA ASP A 180 -3.20 4.33 32.52
C ASP A 180 -4.67 4.24 33.00
N GLN A 181 -5.60 3.89 32.12
CA GLN A 181 -7.01 3.60 32.43
C GLN A 181 -7.28 2.13 32.80
N ASN A 182 -6.25 1.33 33.04
CA ASN A 182 -6.32 -0.10 33.34
C ASN A 182 -6.94 -0.95 32.19
N MET A 183 -6.88 -0.48 30.97
CA MET A 183 -7.23 -1.30 29.80
C MET A 183 -6.03 -2.16 29.39
N HIS A 184 -6.26 -3.33 28.82
CA HIS A 184 -5.24 -4.31 28.51
C HIS A 184 -5.22 -4.63 27.01
N PHE A 185 -4.02 -4.81 26.49
CA PHE A 185 -3.78 -5.32 25.13
C PHE A 185 -3.47 -6.81 25.20
N THR A 186 -4.12 -7.59 24.34
CA THR A 186 -3.99 -9.06 24.28
C THR A 186 -3.36 -9.54 22.98
N GLU A 187 -3.47 -8.76 21.91
CA GLU A 187 -2.96 -9.10 20.58
C GLU A 187 -1.70 -8.28 20.26
N LEU A 188 -0.61 -8.95 19.93
CA LEU A 188 0.61 -8.30 19.48
C LEU A 188 0.78 -8.46 17.98
N SER A 189 1.08 -7.38 17.29
CA SER A 189 1.46 -7.39 15.89
C SER A 189 2.96 -7.21 15.74
N SER A 190 3.66 -8.31 15.41
CA SER A 190 5.14 -8.30 15.28
C SER A 190 5.88 -7.78 16.52
N GLY A 191 5.37 -8.10 17.72
CA GLY A 191 5.94 -7.69 19.01
C GLY A 191 5.63 -6.25 19.40
N LYS A 192 4.67 -5.62 18.76
CA LYS A 192 4.17 -4.26 19.04
C LYS A 192 2.67 -4.30 19.25
N THR A 193 2.12 -3.22 19.82
CA THR A 193 0.68 -2.99 19.93
C THR A 193 0.00 -3.17 18.59
N ASN A 194 -1.08 -3.94 18.58
CA ASN A 194 -1.92 -4.11 17.40
C ASN A 194 -2.80 -2.86 17.22
N PRO A 195 -2.66 -2.08 16.12
CA PRO A 195 -3.45 -0.87 15.90
C PRO A 195 -4.95 -1.12 15.84
N THR A 196 -5.39 -2.27 15.32
CA THR A 196 -6.81 -2.63 15.28
C THR A 196 -7.36 -2.90 16.69
N GLU A 197 -6.57 -3.49 17.59
CA GLU A 197 -6.96 -3.64 19.00
C GLU A 197 -7.05 -2.28 19.71
N LEU A 198 -6.09 -1.39 19.46
CA LEU A 198 -6.14 -0.03 19.98
C LEU A 198 -7.44 0.69 19.55
N VAL A 199 -7.82 0.59 18.27
CA VAL A 199 -9.09 1.11 17.76
C VAL A 199 -10.29 0.47 18.48
N ALA A 200 -10.26 -0.85 18.67
CA ALA A 200 -11.34 -1.56 19.39
C ALA A 200 -11.46 -1.12 20.85
N LEU A 201 -10.34 -0.90 21.55
CA LEU A 201 -10.34 -0.42 22.94
C LEU A 201 -10.85 1.02 23.06
N LEU A 202 -10.52 1.91 22.12
CA LEU A 202 -11.11 3.25 22.07
C LEU A 202 -12.62 3.20 21.75
N LEU A 203 -13.02 2.29 20.87
CA LEU A 203 -14.41 2.12 20.44
C LEU A 203 -15.30 1.65 21.61
N ILE A 204 -14.85 0.69 22.41
CA ILE A 204 -15.65 0.19 23.52
C ILE A 204 -15.81 1.18 24.69
N GLN A 205 -15.16 2.34 24.65
CA GLN A 205 -15.45 3.44 25.59
C GLN A 205 -16.77 4.18 25.30
N GLY A 206 -17.34 3.98 24.10
CA GLY A 206 -18.63 4.56 23.71
C GLY A 206 -19.82 3.87 24.35
N LYS A 207 -20.97 4.56 24.42
CA LYS A 207 -22.24 4.00 24.89
C LYS A 207 -22.94 3.16 23.81
N THR A 208 -22.65 3.45 22.56
CA THR A 208 -23.09 2.74 21.37
C THR A 208 -21.90 2.53 20.42
N PHE A 209 -22.03 1.66 19.43
CA PHE A 209 -20.99 1.50 18.40
C PHE A 209 -20.70 2.82 17.67
N ALA A 210 -21.73 3.62 17.35
CA ALA A 210 -21.55 4.90 16.69
C ALA A 210 -20.80 5.91 17.57
N ASP A 211 -21.15 6.01 18.87
CA ASP A 211 -20.43 6.88 19.81
C ASP A 211 -18.96 6.43 19.98
N GLY A 212 -18.72 5.10 19.98
CA GLY A 212 -17.40 4.53 20.07
C GLY A 212 -16.55 4.85 18.84
N ILE A 213 -17.13 4.78 17.64
CA ILE A 213 -16.45 5.16 16.41
C ILE A 213 -16.15 6.67 16.39
N ASP A 214 -17.09 7.50 16.85
CA ASP A 214 -16.85 8.96 17.03
C ASP A 214 -15.71 9.21 18.02
N ASN A 215 -15.59 8.39 19.08
CA ASN A 215 -14.48 8.46 20.01
C ASN A 215 -13.14 8.13 19.34
N VAL A 216 -13.08 7.08 18.54
CA VAL A 216 -11.90 6.74 17.73
C VAL A 216 -11.50 7.92 16.84
N PHE A 217 -12.45 8.50 16.09
CA PHE A 217 -12.19 9.60 15.16
C PHE A 217 -11.72 10.90 15.83
N ARG A 218 -12.03 11.11 17.12
CA ARG A 218 -11.55 12.26 17.89
C ARG A 218 -10.13 12.10 18.41
N HIS A 219 -9.70 10.86 18.70
CA HIS A 219 -8.42 10.61 19.37
C HIS A 219 -7.30 10.23 18.43
N ILE A 220 -7.59 9.58 17.30
CA ILE A 220 -6.53 9.16 16.36
C ILE A 220 -6.00 10.34 15.57
N GLN A 221 -4.69 10.39 15.41
CA GLN A 221 -4.01 11.24 14.43
C GLN A 221 -3.64 10.36 13.23
N GLY A 222 -4.22 10.66 12.06
CA GLY A 222 -4.01 9.87 10.86
C GLY A 222 -5.29 9.59 10.08
N SER A 223 -5.50 8.35 9.68
CA SER A 223 -6.70 7.88 8.97
C SER A 223 -7.10 6.49 9.45
N CYS A 224 -8.41 6.25 9.55
CA CYS A 224 -8.95 4.96 9.95
C CYS A 224 -10.36 4.76 9.39
N SER A 225 -10.54 3.83 8.46
CA SER A 225 -11.85 3.30 8.06
C SER A 225 -12.08 1.95 8.72
N ILE A 226 -13.31 1.67 9.11
CA ILE A 226 -13.68 0.56 10.01
C ILE A 226 -14.84 -0.23 9.43
N LEU A 227 -14.78 -1.57 9.49
CA LEU A 227 -15.96 -2.44 9.43
C LEU A 227 -16.09 -3.20 10.73
N LEU A 228 -17.31 -3.23 11.28
CA LEU A 228 -17.68 -4.05 12.43
C LEU A 228 -18.71 -5.08 11.97
N LEU A 229 -18.46 -6.35 12.27
CA LEU A 229 -19.44 -7.41 12.16
C LEU A 229 -20.10 -7.59 13.52
N THR A 230 -21.41 -7.42 13.58
CA THR A 230 -22.23 -7.61 14.78
C THR A 230 -23.28 -8.68 14.54
N GLU A 231 -24.01 -9.10 15.58
CA GLU A 231 -25.15 -9.98 15.43
C GLU A 231 -26.30 -9.35 14.60
N ASP A 232 -26.35 -8.01 14.51
CA ASP A 232 -27.36 -7.21 13.83
C ASP A 232 -26.83 -6.57 12.52
N GLY A 233 -25.92 -7.24 11.82
CA GLY A 233 -25.38 -6.81 10.54
C GLY A 233 -23.98 -6.21 10.62
N ILE A 234 -23.61 -5.45 9.59
CA ILE A 234 -22.29 -4.81 9.47
C ILE A 234 -22.40 -3.31 9.65
N ILE A 235 -21.58 -2.74 10.53
CA ILE A 235 -21.39 -1.29 10.63
C ILE A 235 -20.18 -0.91 9.80
N ALA A 236 -20.35 0.01 8.85
CA ALA A 236 -19.30 0.57 8.03
C ALA A 236 -19.11 2.05 8.40
N ALA A 237 -17.87 2.43 8.69
CA ALA A 237 -17.51 3.80 9.08
C ALA A 237 -16.31 4.28 8.27
N ARG A 238 -16.52 5.31 7.45
CA ARG A 238 -15.46 5.92 6.66
C ARG A 238 -14.63 6.86 7.52
N ASP A 239 -13.32 6.86 7.28
CA ASP A 239 -12.36 7.82 7.84
C ASP A 239 -12.93 9.24 7.98
N SER A 240 -12.61 9.92 9.08
CA SER A 240 -13.19 11.23 9.45
C SER A 240 -13.02 12.33 8.38
N TRP A 241 -12.00 12.22 7.53
CA TRP A 241 -11.75 13.12 6.40
C TRP A 241 -12.06 12.47 5.05
N GLY A 242 -12.50 11.21 5.03
CA GLY A 242 -12.80 10.47 3.81
C GLY A 242 -11.57 10.14 2.95
N ARG A 243 -10.36 10.09 3.53
CA ARG A 243 -9.11 9.82 2.81
C ARG A 243 -9.09 8.44 2.18
N THR A 244 -9.60 7.45 2.92
CA THR A 244 -9.80 6.09 2.43
C THR A 244 -11.27 5.88 2.11
N PRO A 245 -11.63 5.45 0.88
CA PRO A 245 -13.02 5.30 0.49
C PRO A 245 -13.66 4.07 1.11
N ILE A 246 -14.99 4.13 1.27
CA ILE A 246 -15.86 2.96 1.45
C ILE A 246 -16.98 3.06 0.41
N VAL A 247 -17.09 2.02 -0.39
CA VAL A 247 -18.11 1.88 -1.43
C VAL A 247 -19.15 0.87 -0.96
N ILE A 248 -20.42 1.24 -1.03
CA ILE A 248 -21.54 0.36 -0.73
C ILE A 248 -22.06 -0.23 -2.03
N GLY A 249 -22.14 -1.56 -2.07
CA GLY A 249 -22.75 -2.33 -3.15
C GLY A 249 -24.05 -2.96 -2.71
N LYS A 250 -24.93 -3.17 -3.69
CA LYS A 250 -26.24 -3.80 -3.50
C LYS A 250 -26.48 -4.87 -4.55
N LYS A 251 -27.04 -5.99 -4.14
CA LYS A 251 -27.67 -6.98 -5.00
C LYS A 251 -28.95 -7.49 -4.36
N ASN A 252 -29.70 -8.33 -5.04
CA ASN A 252 -30.97 -8.85 -4.48
C ASN A 252 -30.74 -9.57 -3.14
N GLY A 253 -31.34 -9.04 -2.07
CA GLY A 253 -31.27 -9.59 -0.72
C GLY A 253 -29.89 -9.49 -0.04
N ALA A 254 -28.96 -8.65 -0.55
CA ALA A 254 -27.64 -8.47 0.03
C ALA A 254 -27.07 -7.06 -0.17
N TYR A 255 -26.23 -6.62 0.80
CA TYR A 255 -25.40 -5.43 0.71
C TYR A 255 -23.95 -5.78 1.00
N ALA A 256 -23.04 -5.00 0.41
CA ALA A 256 -21.61 -5.10 0.67
C ALA A 256 -21.00 -3.71 0.94
N ALA A 257 -19.93 -3.67 1.74
CA ALA A 257 -19.07 -2.51 1.95
C ALA A 257 -17.63 -2.89 1.67
N THR A 258 -16.92 -2.11 0.86
CA THR A 258 -15.55 -2.42 0.44
C THR A 258 -14.71 -1.18 0.28
N SER A 259 -13.37 -1.34 0.35
CA SER A 259 -12.42 -0.28 0.04
C SER A 259 -12.41 0.08 -1.46
N GLU A 260 -12.68 -0.88 -2.34
CA GLU A 260 -12.68 -0.71 -3.79
C GLU A 260 -13.87 -1.41 -4.46
N SER A 261 -14.40 -0.79 -5.51
CA SER A 261 -15.56 -1.33 -6.25
C SER A 261 -15.21 -2.47 -7.22
N THR A 262 -13.93 -2.81 -7.39
CA THR A 262 -13.47 -3.76 -8.42
C THR A 262 -14.09 -5.16 -8.31
N ALA A 263 -14.48 -5.58 -7.09
CA ALA A 263 -15.14 -6.88 -6.86
C ALA A 263 -16.59 -6.92 -7.34
N PHE A 264 -17.28 -5.78 -7.36
CA PHE A 264 -18.73 -5.72 -7.51
C PHE A 264 -19.26 -6.33 -8.81
N PRO A 265 -18.69 -6.01 -10.00
CA PRO A 265 -19.22 -6.56 -11.25
C PRO A 265 -19.20 -8.10 -11.29
N ASN A 266 -18.15 -8.71 -10.72
CA ASN A 266 -17.97 -10.15 -10.75
C ASN A 266 -18.71 -10.89 -9.63
N LEU A 267 -19.28 -10.18 -8.66
CA LEU A 267 -20.07 -10.69 -7.56
C LEU A 267 -21.55 -10.26 -7.65
N ASP A 268 -21.96 -9.73 -8.82
CA ASP A 268 -23.32 -9.27 -9.12
C ASP A 268 -23.81 -8.12 -8.22
N PHE A 269 -22.88 -7.35 -7.61
CA PHE A 269 -23.21 -6.13 -6.91
C PHE A 269 -23.20 -4.93 -7.87
N THR A 270 -24.16 -4.05 -7.69
CA THR A 270 -24.14 -2.70 -8.28
C THR A 270 -23.72 -1.70 -7.21
N THR A 271 -22.92 -0.69 -7.59
CA THR A 271 -22.58 0.40 -6.67
C THR A 271 -23.85 1.17 -6.31
N GLU A 272 -24.18 1.17 -5.02
CA GLU A 272 -25.31 1.95 -4.48
C GLU A 272 -24.88 3.38 -4.18
N ARG A 273 -23.80 3.55 -3.41
CA ARG A 273 -23.21 4.86 -3.09
C ARG A 273 -21.82 4.76 -2.48
N TYR A 274 -21.16 5.90 -2.34
CA TYR A 274 -19.93 6.08 -1.57
C TYR A 274 -20.31 6.70 -0.21
N LEU A 275 -19.72 6.20 0.88
CA LEU A 275 -19.89 6.86 2.17
C LEU A 275 -19.14 8.18 2.17
N GLY A 276 -19.72 9.21 2.78
CA GLY A 276 -19.05 10.50 3.00
C GLY A 276 -18.03 10.45 4.15
N PRO A 277 -17.26 11.53 4.35
CA PRO A 277 -16.24 11.60 5.40
C PRO A 277 -16.88 11.50 6.80
N GLY A 278 -16.36 10.58 7.64
CA GLY A 278 -16.87 10.35 8.99
C GLY A 278 -18.29 9.77 9.06
N GLU A 279 -18.83 9.36 7.93
CA GLU A 279 -20.16 8.75 7.85
C GLU A 279 -20.14 7.34 8.45
N ILE A 280 -21.20 7.00 9.20
CA ILE A 280 -21.39 5.69 9.80
C ILE A 280 -22.76 5.14 9.40
N VAL A 281 -22.78 3.95 8.82
CA VAL A 281 -24.01 3.25 8.44
C VAL A 281 -24.00 1.82 8.95
N ARG A 282 -25.20 1.26 9.17
CA ARG A 282 -25.38 -0.17 9.37
C ARG A 282 -26.02 -0.79 8.14
N LEU A 283 -25.44 -1.87 7.67
CA LEU A 283 -25.96 -2.69 6.58
C LEU A 283 -26.68 -3.89 7.15
N ARG A 284 -27.91 -4.11 6.69
CA ARG A 284 -28.71 -5.33 6.88
C ARG A 284 -29.16 -5.85 5.51
N PRO A 285 -29.59 -7.11 5.38
CA PRO A 285 -30.11 -7.61 4.10
C PRO A 285 -31.29 -6.81 3.56
N GLU A 286 -32.05 -6.13 4.44
CA GLU A 286 -33.22 -5.32 4.13
C GLU A 286 -32.92 -3.91 3.70
N GLY A 287 -31.76 -3.37 4.10
CA GLY A 287 -31.42 -1.97 3.81
C GLY A 287 -30.25 -1.41 4.58
N ILE A 288 -30.07 -0.11 4.41
CA ILE A 288 -29.01 0.70 5.03
C ILE A 288 -29.66 1.60 6.09
N GLU A 289 -29.17 1.53 7.33
CA GLU A 289 -29.53 2.42 8.42
C GLU A 289 -28.44 3.47 8.61
N GLN A 290 -28.83 4.75 8.59
CA GLN A 290 -27.91 5.85 8.86
C GLN A 290 -27.70 5.99 10.38
N LEU A 291 -26.45 5.85 10.85
CA LEU A 291 -26.09 6.01 12.27
C LEU A 291 -25.45 7.37 12.54
N ARG A 292 -24.67 7.89 11.59
CA ARG A 292 -24.09 9.24 11.61
C ARG A 292 -24.05 9.78 10.20
N GLU A 293 -24.48 11.03 10.05
CA GLU A 293 -24.40 11.74 8.80
C GLU A 293 -22.95 12.09 8.42
N PRO A 294 -22.65 12.21 7.12
CA PRO A 294 -21.32 12.61 6.67
C PRO A 294 -20.96 14.03 7.12
N ARG A 295 -19.69 14.24 7.38
CA ARG A 295 -19.13 15.58 7.61
C ARG A 295 -19.06 16.37 6.30
N LYS A 296 -19.03 17.70 6.41
CA LYS A 296 -18.99 18.60 5.24
C LYS A 296 -17.64 18.56 4.51
N GLN A 297 -16.54 18.46 5.26
CA GLN A 297 -15.19 18.55 4.71
C GLN A 297 -14.67 17.17 4.34
N MET A 298 -14.27 17.00 3.07
CA MET A 298 -13.69 15.76 2.52
C MET A 298 -12.29 16.02 1.99
N GLN A 299 -11.40 15.05 2.15
CA GLN A 299 -10.06 15.03 1.59
C GLN A 299 -9.69 13.61 1.13
N VAL A 300 -10.36 13.14 0.08
CA VAL A 300 -10.03 11.84 -0.48
C VAL A 300 -8.61 11.84 -1.07
N CYS A 301 -7.85 10.78 -0.84
CA CYS A 301 -6.47 10.70 -1.28
C CYS A 301 -6.36 10.70 -2.81
N SER A 302 -5.68 11.68 -3.40
CA SER A 302 -5.45 11.76 -4.85
C SER A 302 -4.63 10.58 -5.38
N PHE A 303 -3.78 9.99 -4.54
CA PHE A 303 -2.91 8.86 -4.89
C PHE A 303 -3.67 7.55 -5.12
N LEU A 304 -4.96 7.49 -4.76
CA LEU A 304 -5.85 6.37 -5.11
C LEU A 304 -5.92 6.18 -6.62
N TRP A 305 -6.09 7.26 -7.38
CA TRP A 305 -6.13 7.21 -8.84
C TRP A 305 -4.74 7.07 -9.46
N VAL A 306 -3.74 7.69 -8.87
CA VAL A 306 -2.37 7.67 -9.41
C VAL A 306 -1.79 6.26 -9.36
N TYR A 307 -1.91 5.57 -8.21
CA TYR A 307 -1.20 4.31 -7.99
C TYR A 307 -2.05 3.20 -7.37
N TYR A 308 -2.76 3.48 -6.23
CA TYR A 308 -3.33 2.41 -5.42
C TYR A 308 -4.47 1.67 -6.08
N GLY A 309 -5.40 2.41 -6.66
CA GLY A 309 -6.63 1.87 -7.19
C GLY A 309 -6.39 0.87 -8.31
N PHE A 310 -7.10 -0.24 -8.24
CA PHE A 310 -7.13 -1.17 -9.36
C PHE A 310 -7.78 -0.50 -10.58
N PRO A 311 -7.35 -0.77 -11.83
CA PRO A 311 -7.84 -0.06 -13.01
C PRO A 311 -9.36 -0.05 -13.17
N THR A 312 -10.05 -1.14 -12.78
CA THR A 312 -11.52 -1.23 -12.86
C THR A 312 -12.25 -0.58 -11.69
N SER A 313 -11.54 -0.11 -10.67
CA SER A 313 -12.13 0.56 -9.51
C SER A 313 -12.62 1.97 -9.85
N THR A 314 -13.65 2.38 -9.14
CA THR A 314 -14.21 3.74 -9.19
C THR A 314 -14.25 4.33 -7.80
N TYR A 315 -13.75 5.56 -7.62
CA TYR A 315 -13.82 6.31 -6.37
C TYR A 315 -14.55 7.63 -6.61
N GLU A 316 -15.48 7.97 -5.76
CA GLU A 316 -16.27 9.22 -5.85
C GLU A 316 -16.87 9.44 -7.26
N GLY A 317 -17.26 8.34 -7.94
CA GLY A 317 -17.81 8.40 -9.30
C GLY A 317 -16.78 8.50 -10.43
N ARG A 318 -15.47 8.57 -10.12
CA ARG A 318 -14.41 8.65 -11.13
C ARG A 318 -13.64 7.33 -11.24
N ASN A 319 -13.67 6.70 -12.41
CA ASN A 319 -12.93 5.46 -12.68
C ASN A 319 -11.42 5.70 -12.71
N VAL A 320 -10.65 4.73 -12.20
CA VAL A 320 -9.18 4.82 -12.08
C VAL A 320 -8.50 4.83 -13.46
N GLU A 321 -8.85 3.89 -14.32
CA GLU A 321 -8.20 3.79 -15.65
C GLU A 321 -8.55 4.97 -16.56
N GLU A 322 -9.82 5.41 -16.51
CA GLU A 322 -10.26 6.60 -17.25
C GLU A 322 -9.48 7.86 -16.79
N MET A 323 -9.29 8.00 -15.48
CA MET A 323 -8.49 9.12 -14.96
C MET A 323 -7.04 9.03 -15.42
N ARG A 324 -6.40 7.85 -15.36
CA ARG A 324 -5.01 7.66 -15.81
C ARG A 324 -4.86 7.98 -17.30
N TYR A 325 -5.80 7.53 -18.12
CA TYR A 325 -5.82 7.84 -19.54
C TYR A 325 -5.93 9.35 -19.78
N GLU A 326 -6.90 10.01 -19.14
CA GLU A 326 -7.11 11.46 -19.29
C GLU A 326 -5.90 12.26 -18.78
N ASN A 327 -5.29 11.82 -17.67
CA ASN A 327 -4.07 12.41 -17.15
C ASN A 327 -2.91 12.40 -18.17
N GLY A 328 -2.72 11.26 -18.85
CA GLY A 328 -1.74 11.14 -19.94
C GLY A 328 -2.04 12.06 -21.10
N ARG A 329 -3.31 12.15 -21.52
CA ARG A 329 -3.77 13.00 -22.62
C ARG A 329 -3.55 14.49 -22.33
N ILE A 330 -3.86 14.93 -21.10
CA ILE A 330 -3.65 16.32 -20.66
C ILE A 330 -2.15 16.67 -20.68
N MET A 331 -1.31 15.80 -20.12
CA MET A 331 0.13 16.04 -20.09
C MET A 331 0.76 16.07 -21.49
N ALA A 332 0.30 15.22 -22.39
CA ALA A 332 0.79 15.16 -23.78
C ALA A 332 0.53 16.46 -24.57
N ALA A 333 -0.53 17.18 -24.23
CA ALA A 333 -0.88 18.43 -24.91
C ALA A 333 0.15 19.56 -24.68
N GLU A 334 0.95 19.49 -23.60
CA GLU A 334 2.03 20.45 -23.31
C GLU A 334 3.42 19.89 -23.62
N ASP A 335 3.54 18.73 -24.26
CA ASP A 335 4.83 18.07 -24.51
C ASP A 335 5.18 18.03 -26.01
N ASP A 336 6.19 18.78 -26.38
CA ASP A 336 6.74 18.91 -27.72
C ASP A 336 7.93 17.95 -27.99
N THR A 337 8.23 17.04 -27.05
CA THR A 337 9.37 16.12 -27.17
C THR A 337 9.17 15.17 -28.35
N GLU A 338 10.12 15.16 -29.26
CA GLU A 338 10.09 14.23 -30.38
C GLU A 338 10.45 12.81 -29.96
N VAL A 339 9.53 11.87 -30.12
CA VAL A 339 9.71 10.46 -29.81
C VAL A 339 9.15 9.56 -30.91
N ASP A 340 9.66 8.33 -30.97
CA ASP A 340 9.22 7.35 -31.96
C ASP A 340 8.04 6.53 -31.44
N CYS A 341 7.95 6.31 -30.12
CA CYS A 341 6.84 5.61 -29.47
C CYS A 341 6.72 5.96 -28.00
N VAL A 342 5.55 5.65 -27.42
CA VAL A 342 5.24 5.77 -25.99
C VAL A 342 5.06 4.37 -25.39
N CYS A 343 5.55 4.17 -24.17
CA CYS A 343 5.45 2.91 -23.41
C CYS A 343 5.08 3.21 -21.95
N GLY A 344 4.27 2.36 -21.34
CA GLY A 344 4.01 2.41 -19.89
C GLY A 344 4.92 1.48 -19.12
N ILE A 345 5.39 1.89 -17.96
CA ILE A 345 5.97 0.96 -16.99
C ILE A 345 4.85 0.03 -16.49
N PRO A 346 4.95 -1.29 -16.68
CA PRO A 346 3.90 -2.21 -16.29
C PRO A 346 3.81 -2.39 -14.76
N ASP A 347 2.61 -2.36 -14.14
CA ASP A 347 1.28 -2.12 -14.78
C ASP A 347 0.82 -0.67 -14.54
N SER A 348 1.41 0.06 -13.60
CA SER A 348 0.99 1.36 -13.08
C SER A 348 1.00 2.49 -14.12
N GLY A 349 2.00 2.48 -15.02
CA GLY A 349 2.15 3.50 -16.05
C GLY A 349 1.35 3.27 -17.33
N VAL A 350 0.65 2.12 -17.47
CA VAL A 350 0.03 1.73 -18.76
C VAL A 350 -1.13 2.63 -19.13
N GLY A 351 -2.08 2.88 -18.22
CA GLY A 351 -3.24 3.73 -18.53
C GLY A 351 -2.84 5.15 -18.91
N MET A 352 -1.89 5.74 -18.18
CA MET A 352 -1.33 7.04 -18.53
C MET A 352 -0.63 7.02 -19.91
N ALA A 353 0.17 5.99 -20.19
CA ALA A 353 0.90 5.89 -21.46
C ALA A 353 -0.02 5.75 -22.67
N LEU A 354 -1.14 5.05 -22.53
CA LEU A 354 -2.16 4.97 -23.58
C LEU A 354 -2.75 6.34 -23.88
N GLY A 355 -3.12 7.11 -22.85
CA GLY A 355 -3.61 8.47 -23.00
C GLY A 355 -2.55 9.42 -23.58
N TYR A 356 -1.30 9.27 -23.12
CA TYR A 356 -0.18 10.06 -23.60
C TYR A 356 0.13 9.80 -25.08
N ALA A 357 0.15 8.53 -25.50
CA ALA A 357 0.34 8.13 -26.89
C ALA A 357 -0.76 8.71 -27.81
N ALA A 358 -2.01 8.63 -27.36
CA ALA A 358 -3.14 9.22 -28.08
C ALA A 358 -3.02 10.75 -28.17
N GLY A 359 -2.63 11.44 -27.09
CA GLY A 359 -2.46 12.89 -27.07
C GLY A 359 -1.33 13.40 -27.97
N MET A 360 -0.21 12.66 -28.04
CA MET A 360 0.91 12.99 -28.94
C MET A 360 0.70 12.52 -30.41
N GLY A 361 -0.31 11.71 -30.69
CA GLY A 361 -0.45 11.06 -32.00
C GLY A 361 0.69 10.09 -32.34
N LYS A 362 1.30 9.46 -31.29
CA LYS A 362 2.40 8.49 -31.42
C LYS A 362 1.92 7.08 -31.10
N PRO A 363 2.54 6.04 -31.67
CA PRO A 363 2.16 4.67 -31.35
C PRO A 363 2.50 4.32 -29.89
N TYR A 364 1.58 3.64 -29.19
CA TYR A 364 1.89 2.93 -27.96
C TYR A 364 2.57 1.59 -28.30
N GLN A 365 3.72 1.32 -27.69
CA GLN A 365 4.47 0.07 -27.88
C GLN A 365 4.87 -0.52 -26.51
N ARG A 366 4.85 -1.85 -26.42
CA ARG A 366 5.28 -2.57 -25.20
C ARG A 366 6.78 -2.83 -25.25
N ALA A 367 7.58 -1.77 -25.07
CA ALA A 367 9.03 -1.88 -25.01
C ALA A 367 9.54 -2.58 -23.73
N ILE A 368 8.68 -2.70 -22.70
CA ILE A 368 8.94 -3.48 -21.48
C ILE A 368 7.72 -4.34 -21.18
N SER A 369 7.97 -5.57 -20.73
CA SER A 369 6.95 -6.50 -20.26
C SER A 369 7.22 -6.95 -18.84
N LYS A 370 6.17 -7.10 -18.02
CA LYS A 370 6.26 -7.64 -16.67
C LYS A 370 6.24 -9.15 -16.71
N TYR A 371 7.18 -9.77 -16.01
CA TYR A 371 7.21 -11.22 -15.83
C TYR A 371 6.41 -11.61 -14.60
N THR A 372 5.20 -12.13 -14.80
CA THR A 372 4.23 -12.43 -13.73
C THR A 372 4.29 -13.84 -13.15
N PRO A 373 4.85 -14.89 -13.83
CA PRO A 373 4.54 -16.28 -13.47
C PRO A 373 5.08 -16.79 -12.14
N THR A 374 6.07 -16.16 -11.50
CA THR A 374 6.85 -16.91 -10.49
C THR A 374 7.07 -16.27 -9.14
N TRP A 375 6.68 -14.98 -8.93
CA TRP A 375 7.04 -14.32 -7.68
C TRP A 375 5.90 -13.51 -7.09
N PRO A 376 5.35 -13.90 -5.92
CA PRO A 376 4.48 -13.02 -5.15
C PRO A 376 5.22 -11.71 -4.81
N ARG A 377 4.52 -10.61 -4.65
CA ARG A 377 5.09 -9.28 -4.30
C ARG A 377 6.04 -9.31 -3.10
N SER A 378 5.84 -10.27 -2.21
CA SER A 378 6.59 -10.44 -0.96
C SER A 378 7.92 -11.18 -1.08
N PHE A 379 8.24 -11.79 -2.22
CA PHE A 379 9.50 -12.50 -2.36
C PHE A 379 10.67 -11.52 -2.52
N THR A 380 11.34 -11.25 -1.42
CA THR A 380 12.58 -10.46 -1.40
C THR A 380 13.70 -11.35 -0.86
N PRO A 381 14.64 -11.81 -1.71
CA PRO A 381 15.76 -12.63 -1.27
C PRO A 381 16.61 -11.91 -0.22
N ALA A 382 17.21 -12.67 0.70
CA ALA A 382 18.07 -12.13 1.75
C ALA A 382 19.39 -11.53 1.21
N ASN A 383 19.86 -12.01 0.06
CA ASN A 383 21.14 -11.63 -0.56
C ASN A 383 20.95 -10.50 -1.59
N GLN A 384 21.85 -9.48 -1.61
CA GLN A 384 21.78 -8.32 -2.50
C GLN A 384 21.91 -8.69 -3.98
N SER A 385 22.78 -9.64 -4.34
CA SER A 385 22.94 -10.11 -5.72
C SER A 385 21.67 -10.78 -6.25
N MET A 386 21.01 -11.58 -5.41
CA MET A 386 19.72 -12.20 -5.73
C MET A 386 18.60 -11.17 -5.83
N ARG A 387 18.61 -10.10 -5.01
CA ARG A 387 17.63 -9.01 -5.12
C ARG A 387 17.77 -8.26 -6.44
N SER A 388 19.00 -7.96 -6.84
CA SER A 388 19.27 -7.31 -8.13
C SER A 388 18.85 -8.19 -9.30
N LEU A 389 19.09 -9.52 -9.21
CA LEU A 389 18.64 -10.47 -10.21
C LEU A 389 17.10 -10.55 -10.27
N VAL A 390 16.42 -10.68 -9.13
CA VAL A 390 14.96 -10.72 -9.08
C VAL A 390 14.34 -9.41 -9.58
N ALA A 391 14.94 -8.26 -9.29
CA ALA A 391 14.49 -6.97 -9.81
C ALA A 391 14.61 -6.91 -11.34
N LYS A 392 15.72 -7.40 -11.92
CA LYS A 392 15.91 -7.53 -13.36
C LYS A 392 14.94 -8.53 -14.02
N MET A 393 14.58 -9.61 -13.32
CA MET A 393 13.63 -10.60 -13.84
C MET A 393 12.18 -10.09 -13.89
N LYS A 394 11.82 -9.08 -13.10
CA LYS A 394 10.44 -8.56 -13.05
C LYS A 394 10.04 -7.79 -14.30
N LEU A 395 10.98 -7.06 -14.89
CA LEU A 395 10.74 -6.25 -16.08
C LEU A 395 11.70 -6.70 -17.19
N ILE A 396 11.14 -7.18 -18.27
CA ILE A 396 11.90 -7.69 -19.42
C ILE A 396 11.79 -6.68 -20.55
N PRO A 397 12.90 -6.02 -20.96
CA PRO A 397 12.93 -5.16 -22.12
C PRO A 397 12.76 -5.94 -23.42
N ASN A 398 12.09 -5.34 -24.39
CA ASN A 398 11.98 -5.86 -25.75
C ASN A 398 12.98 -5.12 -26.66
N ARG A 399 14.12 -5.76 -26.92
CA ARG A 399 15.23 -5.19 -27.70
C ARG A 399 14.82 -4.71 -29.09
N ASP A 400 13.95 -5.43 -29.78
CA ASP A 400 13.51 -5.08 -31.12
C ASP A 400 12.62 -3.82 -31.11
N MET A 401 11.96 -3.54 -29.98
CA MET A 401 11.16 -2.34 -29.79
C MET A 401 11.98 -1.15 -29.31
N LEU A 402 13.20 -1.37 -28.80
CA LEU A 402 14.08 -0.34 -28.24
C LEU A 402 15.15 0.14 -29.23
N ARG A 403 15.68 -0.77 -30.07
CA ARG A 403 16.86 -0.49 -30.91
C ARG A 403 16.68 0.76 -31.77
N ASP A 404 17.63 1.70 -31.60
CA ASP A 404 17.73 2.98 -32.31
C ASP A 404 16.52 3.91 -32.15
N LYS A 405 15.63 3.66 -31.17
CA LYS A 405 14.43 4.47 -30.96
C LYS A 405 14.58 5.47 -29.81
N ARG A 406 13.87 6.59 -29.96
CA ARG A 406 13.56 7.55 -28.90
C ARG A 406 12.27 7.08 -28.23
N VAL A 407 12.36 6.56 -27.01
CA VAL A 407 11.20 5.98 -26.32
C VAL A 407 10.80 6.87 -25.14
N LEU A 408 9.53 7.21 -25.06
CA LEU A 408 8.94 7.91 -23.93
C LEU A 408 8.24 6.90 -23.03
N PHE A 409 8.70 6.80 -21.78
CA PHE A 409 8.07 5.97 -20.76
C PHE A 409 7.20 6.81 -19.84
N CYS A 410 6.02 6.30 -19.55
CA CYS A 410 5.13 6.83 -18.51
C CYS A 410 5.17 5.94 -17.27
N ASP A 411 5.23 6.54 -16.08
CA ASP A 411 5.14 5.85 -14.79
C ASP A 411 4.29 6.67 -13.81
N ASP A 412 3.82 6.03 -12.73
CA ASP A 412 2.96 6.68 -11.75
C ASP A 412 3.72 7.71 -10.89
N SER A 413 4.88 7.33 -10.33
CA SER A 413 5.62 8.15 -9.37
C SER A 413 7.08 7.73 -9.24
N ILE A 414 7.94 8.63 -8.78
CA ILE A 414 9.32 8.33 -8.38
C ILE A 414 9.47 8.53 -6.86
N VAL A 415 9.65 7.42 -6.14
CA VAL A 415 9.86 7.45 -4.68
C VAL A 415 11.36 7.45 -4.35
N ARG A 416 12.04 6.33 -4.56
CA ARG A 416 13.48 6.14 -4.21
C ARG A 416 14.41 6.33 -5.39
N GLY A 417 13.97 6.06 -6.60
CA GLY A 417 14.71 6.17 -7.84
C GLY A 417 15.78 5.09 -8.10
N THR A 418 16.12 4.25 -7.12
CA THR A 418 17.21 3.27 -7.26
C THR A 418 16.91 2.18 -8.30
N GLN A 419 15.73 1.58 -8.25
CA GLN A 419 15.32 0.55 -9.23
C GLN A 419 15.14 1.15 -10.62
N LEU A 420 14.62 2.37 -10.70
CA LEU A 420 14.40 3.06 -11.97
C LEU A 420 15.72 3.34 -12.68
N ARG A 421 16.75 3.79 -11.97
CA ARG A 421 18.09 3.99 -12.54
C ARG A 421 18.65 2.72 -13.16
N ASP A 422 18.57 1.60 -12.44
CA ASP A 422 19.09 0.33 -12.92
C ASP A 422 18.31 -0.15 -14.17
N ASN A 423 16.99 0.07 -14.21
CA ASN A 423 16.16 -0.22 -15.37
C ASN A 423 16.51 0.67 -16.57
N VAL A 424 16.72 1.97 -16.38
CA VAL A 424 17.09 2.92 -17.45
C VAL A 424 18.42 2.53 -18.09
N SER A 425 19.43 2.13 -17.30
CA SER A 425 20.70 1.62 -17.83
C SER A 425 20.48 0.43 -18.77
N VAL A 426 19.63 -0.51 -18.39
CA VAL A 426 19.33 -1.69 -19.22
C VAL A 426 18.65 -1.30 -20.55
N LEU A 427 17.81 -0.25 -20.56
CA LEU A 427 17.17 0.22 -21.80
C LEU A 427 18.21 0.76 -22.82
N PHE A 428 19.21 1.50 -22.36
CA PHE A 428 20.31 1.96 -23.22
C PHE A 428 21.21 0.79 -23.66
N ASP A 429 21.51 -0.16 -22.76
CA ASP A 429 22.28 -1.37 -23.08
C ASP A 429 21.57 -2.23 -24.15
N ASP A 430 20.23 -2.22 -24.16
CA ASP A 430 19.39 -2.89 -25.15
C ASP A 430 19.14 -2.06 -26.41
N GLY A 431 19.83 -0.91 -26.57
CA GLY A 431 19.93 -0.15 -27.81
C GLY A 431 18.96 1.02 -27.96
N ALA A 432 18.28 1.47 -26.90
CA ALA A 432 17.50 2.70 -26.97
C ALA A 432 18.40 3.90 -27.25
N ARG A 433 18.01 4.76 -28.22
CA ARG A 433 18.76 5.97 -28.55
C ARG A 433 18.54 7.08 -27.55
N GLU A 434 17.30 7.24 -27.11
CA GLU A 434 16.88 8.19 -26.08
C GLU A 434 15.81 7.55 -25.19
N VAL A 435 15.89 7.86 -23.89
CA VAL A 435 14.92 7.42 -22.89
C VAL A 435 14.34 8.66 -22.19
N HIS A 436 13.11 8.97 -22.52
CA HIS A 436 12.36 10.06 -21.90
C HIS A 436 11.41 9.50 -20.86
N MET A 437 11.15 10.22 -19.77
CA MET A 437 10.23 9.78 -18.73
C MET A 437 9.22 10.86 -18.36
N ARG A 438 7.96 10.43 -18.18
CA ARG A 438 6.84 11.27 -17.76
C ARG A 438 6.16 10.63 -16.56
N ILE A 439 6.02 11.40 -15.50
CA ILE A 439 5.50 10.93 -14.22
C ILE A 439 4.09 11.49 -14.00
N ALA A 440 3.15 10.60 -13.68
CA ALA A 440 1.72 10.91 -13.59
C ALA A 440 1.35 11.93 -12.52
N CYS A 441 2.21 12.17 -11.54
CA CYS A 441 1.98 13.10 -10.44
C CYS A 441 3.16 14.06 -10.24
N PRO A 442 3.00 15.13 -9.45
CA PRO A 442 4.11 15.97 -9.01
C PRO A 442 5.15 15.19 -8.20
N PRO A 443 6.38 15.71 -8.03
CA PRO A 443 7.36 15.11 -7.14
C PRO A 443 6.82 14.94 -5.72
N LEU A 444 7.14 13.80 -5.09
CA LEU A 444 6.77 13.54 -3.69
C LEU A 444 7.74 14.31 -2.79
N ILE A 445 7.29 15.43 -2.21
CA ILE A 445 8.09 16.29 -1.34
C ILE A 445 7.87 15.95 0.14
N TYR A 446 6.64 15.60 0.53
CA TYR A 446 6.26 15.35 1.91
C TYR A 446 5.91 13.88 2.15
N GLY A 447 6.41 13.31 3.24
CA GLY A 447 6.00 11.98 3.70
C GLY A 447 4.52 11.96 4.07
N CYS A 448 3.80 10.92 3.66
CA CYS A 448 2.37 10.84 3.94
C CYS A 448 2.10 10.41 5.39
N PRO A 449 1.40 11.22 6.22
CA PRO A 449 1.02 10.83 7.58
C PRO A 449 -0.31 10.06 7.64
N TYR A 450 -1.06 9.95 6.55
CA TYR A 450 -2.45 9.49 6.52
C TYR A 450 -2.65 8.11 5.91
N ILE A 451 -1.90 7.81 4.85
CA ILE A 451 -1.95 6.51 4.15
C ILE A 451 -0.53 6.02 3.97
N GLY A 452 -0.28 4.78 4.30
CA GLY A 452 1.07 4.23 4.30
C GLY A 452 1.54 3.78 2.93
N PHE A 453 1.74 4.66 1.95
CA PHE A 453 2.25 4.25 0.65
C PHE A 453 3.78 4.13 0.57
N THR A 454 4.48 4.63 1.55
CA THR A 454 5.90 4.34 1.73
C THR A 454 6.08 3.67 3.07
N SER A 455 6.81 2.58 3.10
CA SER A 455 7.32 1.99 4.32
C SER A 455 8.39 2.86 4.98
N SER A 456 8.50 4.10 4.53
CA SER A 456 9.49 5.07 4.97
C SER A 456 9.38 5.32 6.45
N LYS A 457 10.39 4.90 7.18
CA LYS A 457 10.63 5.33 8.56
C LYS A 457 11.21 6.75 8.63
N SER A 458 11.57 7.30 7.48
CA SER A 458 12.20 8.61 7.32
C SER A 458 11.89 9.19 5.95
N ASP A 459 11.65 10.48 5.89
CA ASP A 459 11.49 11.24 4.65
C ASP A 459 12.72 11.16 3.74
N MET A 460 13.89 10.80 4.28
CA MET A 460 15.12 10.55 3.53
C MET A 460 15.05 9.35 2.57
N GLU A 461 13.99 8.57 2.58
CA GLU A 461 13.75 7.57 1.55
C GLU A 461 13.24 8.17 0.23
N LEU A 462 12.67 9.36 0.27
CA LEU A 462 12.29 10.12 -0.92
C LEU A 462 13.55 10.63 -1.64
N ILE A 463 13.63 10.40 -2.95
CA ILE A 463 14.74 10.92 -3.78
C ILE A 463 14.82 12.44 -3.70
N THR A 464 13.68 13.11 -3.65
CA THR A 464 13.54 14.56 -3.50
C THR A 464 14.21 15.07 -2.21
N ARG A 465 13.90 14.43 -1.08
CA ARG A 465 14.47 14.81 0.24
C ARG A 465 15.97 14.59 0.32
N ARG A 466 16.48 13.54 -0.32
CA ARG A 466 17.94 13.33 -0.42
C ARG A 466 18.62 14.41 -1.23
N ILE A 467 18.00 14.82 -2.35
CA ILE A 467 18.52 15.90 -3.19
C ILE A 467 18.45 17.24 -2.46
N ILE A 468 17.35 17.53 -1.76
CA ILE A 468 17.23 18.74 -0.94
C ILE A 468 18.33 18.76 0.13
N ASN A 469 18.55 17.64 0.82
CA ASN A 469 19.65 17.54 1.79
C ASN A 469 21.03 17.78 1.17
N ASP A 470 21.28 17.26 -0.03
CA ASP A 470 22.54 17.46 -0.73
C ASP A 470 22.75 18.92 -1.16
N PHE A 471 21.68 19.66 -1.45
CA PHE A 471 21.72 21.05 -1.87
C PHE A 471 21.77 22.04 -0.72
N GLU A 472 21.02 21.76 0.35
CA GLU A 472 20.74 22.69 1.45
C GLU A 472 21.44 22.32 2.76
N GLY A 473 21.95 21.06 2.87
CA GLY A 473 22.48 20.52 4.13
C GLY A 473 21.40 20.12 5.15
N ASP A 474 20.13 20.37 4.84
CA ASP A 474 18.96 20.01 5.65
C ASP A 474 17.83 19.54 4.75
N PRO A 475 17.32 18.29 4.92
CA PRO A 475 16.27 17.74 4.08
C PRO A 475 14.91 18.44 4.26
N ASN A 476 14.73 19.28 5.27
CA ASN A 476 13.49 19.97 5.58
C ASN A 476 13.48 21.45 5.15
N LYS A 477 14.59 21.93 4.58
CA LYS A 477 14.73 23.34 4.23
C LYS A 477 14.04 23.66 2.91
N ASN A 478 13.36 24.82 2.85
CA ASN A 478 12.76 25.39 1.64
C ASN A 478 11.76 24.49 0.89
N LEU A 479 11.09 23.55 1.58
CA LEU A 479 10.23 22.54 0.95
C LEU A 479 9.16 23.13 0.04
N GLU A 480 8.55 24.25 0.43
CA GLU A 480 7.53 24.95 -0.36
C GLU A 480 8.06 25.36 -1.74
N ARG A 481 9.32 25.82 -1.81
CA ARG A 481 9.95 26.18 -3.08
C ARG A 481 10.17 24.96 -3.96
N TYR A 482 10.60 23.83 -3.36
CA TYR A 482 10.74 22.56 -4.08
C TYR A 482 9.41 21.94 -4.51
N ALA A 483 8.30 22.31 -3.87
CA ALA A 483 6.95 21.90 -4.25
C ALA A 483 6.32 22.79 -5.33
N THR A 484 6.86 24.00 -5.57
CA THR A 484 6.34 24.97 -6.54
C THR A 484 6.96 24.74 -7.91
N THR A 485 6.16 24.32 -8.89
CA THR A 485 6.60 23.83 -10.21
C THR A 485 7.52 24.77 -10.97
N ASP A 486 7.29 26.08 -10.88
CA ASP A 486 8.06 27.09 -11.67
C ASP A 486 9.22 27.71 -10.88
N SER A 487 9.49 27.23 -9.66
CA SER A 487 10.61 27.73 -8.87
C SER A 487 11.97 27.24 -9.41
N PRO A 488 13.04 28.03 -9.24
CA PRO A 488 14.41 27.59 -9.59
C PRO A 488 14.83 26.34 -8.81
N GLU A 489 14.40 26.21 -7.55
CA GLU A 489 14.70 25.07 -6.68
C GLU A 489 14.04 23.79 -7.20
N TYR A 490 12.78 23.86 -7.63
CA TYR A 490 12.08 22.75 -8.26
C TYR A 490 12.79 22.29 -9.54
N GLN A 491 13.10 23.23 -10.45
CA GLN A 491 13.76 22.91 -11.71
C GLN A 491 15.13 22.27 -11.49
N ARG A 492 15.91 22.80 -10.56
CA ARG A 492 17.21 22.24 -10.17
C ARG A 492 17.08 20.84 -9.60
N MET A 493 16.05 20.58 -8.78
CA MET A 493 15.79 19.26 -8.21
C MET A 493 15.40 18.26 -9.30
N VAL A 494 14.49 18.61 -10.20
CA VAL A 494 14.05 17.74 -11.30
C VAL A 494 15.23 17.40 -12.23
N GLU A 495 16.07 18.36 -12.55
CA GLU A 495 17.27 18.13 -13.35
C GLU A 495 18.26 17.20 -12.65
N GLU A 496 18.44 17.33 -11.33
CA GLU A 496 19.29 16.42 -10.57
C GLU A 496 18.70 15.00 -10.49
N ILE A 497 17.37 14.86 -10.38
CA ILE A 497 16.70 13.55 -10.49
C ILE A 497 16.98 12.95 -11.86
N ARG A 498 16.77 13.71 -12.95
CA ARG A 498 17.04 13.26 -14.33
C ARG A 498 18.46 12.74 -14.46
N ARG A 499 19.44 13.53 -13.99
CA ARG A 499 20.88 13.20 -14.06
C ARG A 499 21.20 11.91 -13.29
N ARG A 500 20.67 11.75 -12.05
CA ARG A 500 20.90 10.55 -11.23
C ARG A 500 20.30 9.29 -11.84
N LEU A 501 19.22 9.44 -12.57
CA LEU A 501 18.54 8.33 -13.24
C LEU A 501 19.11 8.01 -14.62
N GLY A 502 19.96 8.90 -15.20
CA GLY A 502 20.54 8.73 -16.52
C GLY A 502 19.55 8.92 -17.67
N LEU A 503 18.47 9.66 -17.46
CA LEU A 503 17.41 9.89 -18.45
C LEU A 503 17.80 10.96 -19.47
N THR A 504 17.32 10.86 -20.71
CA THR A 504 17.44 11.92 -21.72
C THR A 504 16.59 13.13 -21.32
N SER A 505 15.34 12.92 -20.90
CA SER A 505 14.49 13.96 -20.30
C SER A 505 13.57 13.40 -19.23
N LEU A 506 13.17 14.24 -18.27
CA LEU A 506 12.24 13.94 -17.20
C LEU A 506 11.26 15.10 -17.02
N ARG A 507 9.97 14.81 -16.98
CA ARG A 507 8.93 15.77 -16.58
C ARG A 507 7.97 15.11 -15.59
N PHE A 508 7.65 15.81 -14.54
CA PHE A 508 6.57 15.47 -13.62
C PHE A 508 5.30 16.21 -14.02
N ASN A 509 4.17 15.63 -13.70
CA ASN A 509 2.88 16.31 -13.88
C ASN A 509 2.77 17.54 -12.98
N LYS A 510 1.99 18.53 -13.40
CA LYS A 510 1.57 19.65 -12.57
C LYS A 510 0.40 19.25 -11.68
N LEU A 511 0.31 19.80 -10.48
CA LEU A 511 -0.77 19.47 -9.54
C LEU A 511 -2.15 19.84 -10.10
N GLU A 512 -2.25 20.97 -10.80
CA GLU A 512 -3.48 21.44 -11.43
C GLU A 512 -3.98 20.47 -12.51
N MET A 513 -3.07 19.92 -13.32
CA MET A 513 -3.41 18.94 -14.35
C MET A 513 -3.87 17.62 -13.74
N LEU A 514 -3.23 17.17 -12.65
CA LEU A 514 -3.64 15.98 -11.92
C LEU A 514 -5.05 16.17 -11.33
N VAL A 515 -5.32 17.31 -10.71
CA VAL A 515 -6.64 17.68 -10.17
C VAL A 515 -7.69 17.71 -11.29
N GLN A 516 -7.35 18.29 -12.44
CA GLN A 516 -8.22 18.31 -13.61
C GLN A 516 -8.54 16.89 -14.10
N ALA A 517 -7.54 16.01 -14.20
CA ALA A 517 -7.73 14.63 -14.62
C ALA A 517 -8.62 13.83 -13.65
N ILE A 518 -8.47 14.04 -12.35
CA ILE A 518 -9.33 13.42 -11.32
C ILE A 518 -10.78 13.95 -11.45
N GLY A 519 -10.96 15.22 -11.80
CA GLY A 519 -12.28 15.81 -12.00
C GLY A 519 -13.04 16.16 -10.72
N LEU A 520 -12.35 16.17 -9.56
CA LEU A 520 -12.89 16.65 -8.29
C LEU A 520 -12.27 18.00 -7.91
N PRO A 521 -12.99 18.88 -7.21
CA PRO A 521 -12.40 20.10 -6.69
C PRO A 521 -11.18 19.83 -5.80
N LYS A 522 -10.12 20.64 -5.93
CA LYS A 522 -8.88 20.48 -5.13
C LYS A 522 -9.17 20.41 -3.63
N CYS A 523 -10.12 21.17 -3.14
CA CYS A 523 -10.52 21.20 -1.73
C CYS A 523 -11.12 19.88 -1.22
N LYS A 524 -11.54 18.98 -2.10
CA LYS A 524 -12.01 17.64 -1.76
C LYS A 524 -10.90 16.57 -1.86
N LEU A 525 -9.71 16.96 -2.34
CA LEU A 525 -8.58 16.06 -2.56
C LEU A 525 -7.50 16.27 -1.50
N CYS A 526 -6.97 15.18 -0.95
CA CYS A 526 -5.73 15.21 -0.19
C CYS A 526 -4.55 15.21 -1.16
N THR A 527 -3.78 16.29 -1.17
CA THR A 527 -2.57 16.46 -1.99
C THR A 527 -1.30 16.63 -1.15
N HIS A 528 -1.36 16.28 0.13
CA HIS A 528 -0.30 16.50 1.12
C HIS A 528 1.08 16.05 0.66
N CYS A 529 1.18 14.90 0.02
CA CYS A 529 2.46 14.35 -0.44
C CYS A 529 3.16 15.23 -1.49
N PHE A 530 2.45 16.09 -2.18
CA PHE A 530 2.97 16.99 -3.22
C PHE A 530 3.27 18.40 -2.68
N ASP A 531 2.28 19.02 -2.00
CA ASP A 531 2.30 20.44 -1.61
C ASP A 531 2.33 20.69 -0.10
N GLY A 532 2.33 19.63 0.72
CA GLY A 532 2.34 19.76 2.18
C GLY A 532 1.03 20.26 2.79
N THR A 533 -0.01 20.52 1.97
CA THR A 533 -1.28 20.99 2.47
C THR A 533 -1.93 19.91 3.32
N GLY A 534 -1.85 20.07 4.64
CA GLY A 534 -2.76 19.45 5.60
C GLY A 534 -4.14 20.06 5.40
N CYS A 535 -5.17 19.51 6.04
CA CYS A 535 -6.55 19.96 5.94
C CYS A 535 -6.66 21.49 5.65
N CYS A 536 -6.59 21.87 4.38
CA CYS A 536 -6.87 23.25 3.99
C CYS A 536 -8.33 23.46 4.30
N GLY A 537 -8.61 24.29 5.31
CA GLY A 537 -9.95 24.77 5.54
C GLY A 537 -10.47 25.40 4.25
N CYS A 538 -11.25 24.64 3.49
CA CYS A 538 -12.27 25.27 2.71
C CYS A 538 -13.24 25.78 3.74
N ASN A 539 -13.02 27.03 4.20
CA ASN A 539 -14.05 27.78 4.85
C ASN A 539 -15.16 27.98 3.81
N GLU A 540 -16.16 27.09 3.88
CA GLU A 540 -17.57 27.25 3.53
C GLU A 540 -18.22 25.96 3.15
#